data_0a50293bdcdd8469a4b9fcdb3d0a6748
#
_entry.id   0a50293bdcdd8469a4b9fcdb3d0a6748
#
_cell.length_a   1.000
_cell.length_b   1.000
_cell.length_c   1.000
_cell.angle_alpha   90.00
_cell.angle_beta   90.00
_cell.angle_gamma   90.00
#
_symmetry.space_group_name_H-M   'P 1'
#
loop_
_entity.id
_entity.type
_entity.pdbx_description
1 polymer ?
#
loop_
_entity_poly.entity_id
_entity_poly.type
_entity_poly.pdbx_seq_one_letter_code
_entity_poly.pdbx_strand_id
1 'polypeptide(L)'
;DDADGLVMSPNEAIDTVANYLTDPDADAPVAESQWIEQIHEYQAELEEEHGEHDTEVSITRTVFDDSVNTVRLQDGSALVFGAMNAVESLTPDEDATVTLTDLTREIGEFGSAEAEDQVRIRYREQFALHVPADGEVSLVGYETTLSTVE
;
A
#
# COMPACT_ATOMS: atom_id res chain seq x y z
N ASP A 1 -11.52 19.45 -8.10
CA ASP A 1 -10.17 19.05 -7.75
C ASP A 1 -9.22 19.56 -8.82
N ASP A 2 -8.54 20.67 -8.49
CA ASP A 2 -7.84 21.46 -9.49
C ASP A 2 -6.33 21.32 -9.29
N ALA A 3 -5.61 20.92 -10.34
CA ALA A 3 -4.14 20.85 -10.30
C ALA A 3 -3.52 22.22 -10.01
N ASP A 4 -4.18 23.31 -10.47
CA ASP A 4 -3.88 24.73 -10.18
C ASP A 4 -2.37 25.03 -10.02
N GLY A 5 -1.62 24.76 -11.11
CA GLY A 5 -0.17 24.96 -11.14
C GLY A 5 0.68 23.83 -10.56
N LEU A 6 0.08 22.71 -10.17
CA LEU A 6 0.79 21.47 -9.81
C LEU A 6 0.97 20.57 -11.03
N VAL A 7 1.93 19.65 -10.97
CA VAL A 7 2.14 18.66 -12.03
C VAL A 7 0.92 17.75 -12.23
N MET A 8 0.13 17.52 -11.17
CA MET A 8 -1.15 16.81 -11.18
C MET A 8 -2.01 17.24 -10.00
N SER A 9 -3.31 16.96 -10.04
CA SER A 9 -4.18 17.25 -8.91
C SER A 9 -3.85 16.41 -7.67
N PRO A 10 -4.22 16.85 -6.46
CA PRO A 10 -4.00 16.08 -5.24
C PRO A 10 -4.54 14.65 -5.29
N ASN A 11 -5.76 14.46 -5.79
CA ASN A 11 -6.35 13.12 -5.90
C ASN A 11 -5.62 12.25 -6.94
N GLU A 12 -5.26 12.80 -8.10
CA GLU A 12 -4.45 12.08 -9.09
C GLU A 12 -3.09 11.68 -8.52
N ALA A 13 -2.45 12.54 -7.72
CA ALA A 13 -1.17 12.23 -7.08
C ALA A 13 -1.29 11.04 -6.13
N ILE A 14 -2.35 11.00 -5.33
CA ILE A 14 -2.62 9.89 -4.40
C ILE A 14 -2.86 8.59 -5.16
N ASP A 15 -3.73 8.60 -6.16
CA ASP A 15 -4.03 7.42 -6.97
C ASP A 15 -2.79 6.91 -7.72
N THR A 16 -1.99 7.82 -8.24
CA THR A 16 -0.72 7.50 -8.92
C THR A 16 0.26 6.81 -7.97
N VAL A 17 0.44 7.35 -6.76
CA VAL A 17 1.34 6.74 -5.76
C VAL A 17 0.78 5.41 -5.26
N ALA A 18 -0.52 5.30 -4.99
CA ALA A 18 -1.15 4.05 -4.57
C ALA A 18 -0.98 2.94 -5.62
N ASN A 19 -1.15 3.26 -6.90
CA ASN A 19 -0.90 2.32 -8.00
C ASN A 19 0.56 1.91 -8.09
N TYR A 20 1.49 2.86 -7.96
CA TYR A 20 2.93 2.58 -8.01
C TYR A 20 3.41 1.74 -6.83
N LEU A 21 2.87 1.96 -5.63
CA LEU A 21 3.14 1.12 -4.46
C LEU A 21 2.63 -0.32 -4.65
N THR A 22 1.55 -0.50 -5.39
CA THR A 22 0.95 -1.82 -5.65
C THR A 22 1.63 -2.55 -6.80
N ASP A 23 2.00 -1.83 -7.85
CA ASP A 23 2.64 -2.35 -9.05
C ASP A 23 3.98 -1.63 -9.31
N PRO A 24 5.11 -2.27 -8.95
CA PRO A 24 6.44 -1.67 -9.13
C PRO A 24 6.84 -1.48 -10.62
N ASP A 25 6.15 -2.17 -11.53
CA ASP A 25 6.39 -2.08 -12.98
C ASP A 25 5.53 -0.96 -13.63
N ALA A 26 4.67 -0.30 -12.85
CA ALA A 26 3.87 0.81 -13.35
C ALA A 26 4.75 1.98 -13.80
N ASP A 27 4.51 2.50 -14.99
CA ASP A 27 5.13 3.73 -15.48
C ASP A 27 4.44 4.95 -14.85
N ALA A 28 5.00 5.45 -13.77
CA ALA A 28 4.42 6.53 -13.00
C ALA A 28 5.46 7.62 -12.69
N PRO A 29 5.07 8.91 -12.72
CA PRO A 29 5.96 10.02 -12.39
C PRO A 29 6.13 10.18 -10.88
N VAL A 30 6.63 9.13 -10.24
CA VAL A 30 6.88 9.04 -8.80
C VAL A 30 8.37 8.86 -8.55
N ALA A 31 8.94 9.73 -7.74
CA ALA A 31 10.35 9.65 -7.37
C ALA A 31 10.61 8.46 -6.44
N GLU A 32 11.69 7.74 -6.69
CA GLU A 32 12.13 6.67 -5.80
C GLU A 32 12.44 7.19 -4.40
N SER A 33 12.09 6.41 -3.39
CA SER A 33 12.35 6.70 -1.99
C SER A 33 12.58 5.42 -1.20
N GLN A 34 13.19 5.56 -0.03
CA GLN A 34 13.42 4.44 0.87
C GLN A 34 12.12 3.70 1.24
N TRP A 35 11.00 4.41 1.44
CA TRP A 35 9.72 3.79 1.75
C TRP A 35 9.18 2.96 0.59
N ILE A 36 9.28 3.47 -0.63
CA ILE A 36 8.83 2.77 -1.84
C ILE A 36 9.67 1.52 -2.07
N GLU A 37 11.00 1.62 -1.97
CA GLU A 37 11.90 0.48 -2.08
C GLU A 37 11.55 -0.61 -1.05
N GLN A 38 11.36 -0.23 0.21
CA GLN A 38 10.99 -1.17 1.29
C GLN A 38 9.62 -1.83 1.06
N ILE A 39 8.64 -1.10 0.55
CA ILE A 39 7.32 -1.64 0.24
C ILE A 39 7.40 -2.65 -0.91
N HIS A 40 8.10 -2.31 -1.99
CA HIS A 40 8.29 -3.20 -3.13
C HIS A 40 9.09 -4.46 -2.76
N GLU A 41 10.15 -4.31 -1.96
CA GLU A 41 10.95 -5.43 -1.47
C GLU A 41 10.11 -6.37 -0.58
N TYR A 42 9.35 -5.81 0.36
CA TYR A 42 8.43 -6.58 1.20
C TYR A 42 7.41 -7.37 0.37
N GLN A 43 6.79 -6.74 -0.63
CA GLN A 43 5.82 -7.41 -1.50
C GLN A 43 6.46 -8.55 -2.30
N ALA A 44 7.67 -8.34 -2.84
CA ALA A 44 8.40 -9.35 -3.57
C ALA A 44 8.80 -10.55 -2.68
N GLU A 45 9.26 -10.28 -1.46
CA GLU A 45 9.58 -11.32 -0.48
C GLU A 45 8.33 -12.12 -0.07
N LEU A 46 7.21 -11.45 0.12
CA LEU A 46 5.93 -12.07 0.46
C LEU A 46 5.45 -13.02 -0.66
N GLU A 47 5.53 -12.58 -1.91
CA GLU A 47 5.17 -13.38 -3.08
C GLU A 47 6.09 -14.59 -3.24
N GLU A 48 7.40 -14.42 -3.03
CA GLU A 48 8.37 -15.51 -3.11
C GLU A 48 8.14 -16.54 -2.01
N GLU A 49 8.04 -16.10 -0.75
CA GLU A 49 7.85 -16.98 0.41
C GLU A 49 6.56 -17.81 0.28
N HIS A 50 5.45 -17.18 -0.04
CA HIS A 50 4.17 -17.87 -0.16
C HIS A 50 4.06 -18.69 -1.44
N GLY A 51 4.69 -18.24 -2.53
CA GLY A 51 4.75 -19.02 -3.79
C GLY A 51 5.48 -20.34 -3.64
N GLU A 52 6.51 -20.43 -2.80
CA GLU A 52 7.21 -21.67 -2.46
C GLU A 52 6.31 -22.67 -1.70
N HIS A 53 5.21 -22.21 -1.12
CA HIS A 53 4.23 -23.00 -0.37
C HIS A 53 2.87 -23.11 -1.07
N ASP A 54 2.84 -22.99 -2.39
CA ASP A 54 1.63 -23.11 -3.22
C ASP A 54 0.50 -22.18 -2.75
N THR A 55 0.86 -20.94 -2.41
CA THR A 55 -0.06 -19.90 -1.96
C THR A 55 0.03 -18.67 -2.87
N GLU A 56 -1.10 -18.28 -3.46
CA GLU A 56 -1.19 -17.05 -4.25
C GLU A 56 -1.29 -15.84 -3.31
N VAL A 57 -0.49 -14.81 -3.59
CA VAL A 57 -0.53 -13.52 -2.90
C VAL A 57 -1.12 -12.46 -3.81
N SER A 58 -2.07 -11.70 -3.30
CA SER A 58 -2.58 -10.51 -3.98
C SER A 58 -2.64 -9.34 -3.02
N ILE A 59 -2.23 -8.16 -3.48
CA ILE A 59 -2.25 -6.94 -2.70
C ILE A 59 -3.07 -5.90 -3.46
N THR A 60 -4.05 -5.31 -2.78
CA THR A 60 -4.88 -4.22 -3.32
C THR A 60 -4.84 -3.03 -2.38
N ARG A 61 -4.87 -1.81 -2.96
CA ARG A 61 -4.94 -0.56 -2.21
C ARG A 61 -6.16 0.24 -2.60
N THR A 62 -6.88 0.74 -1.61
CA THR A 62 -8.08 1.57 -1.81
C THR A 62 -7.93 2.85 -1.00
N VAL A 63 -7.87 3.98 -1.69
CA VAL A 63 -7.75 5.31 -1.09
C VAL A 63 -9.07 5.72 -0.47
N PHE A 64 -9.01 6.39 0.67
CA PHE A 64 -10.16 7.06 1.29
C PHE A 64 -10.25 8.50 0.78
N ASP A 65 -11.17 8.77 -0.14
CA ASP A 65 -11.34 10.10 -0.74
C ASP A 65 -11.54 11.21 0.30
N ASP A 66 -12.26 10.91 1.38
CA ASP A 66 -12.52 11.84 2.48
C ASP A 66 -11.30 12.16 3.35
N SER A 67 -10.19 11.41 3.19
CA SER A 67 -8.96 11.60 3.96
C SER A 67 -8.01 12.63 3.34
N VAL A 68 -8.27 13.04 2.09
CA VAL A 68 -7.36 13.88 1.32
C VAL A 68 -7.35 15.31 1.83
N ASN A 69 -6.20 15.76 2.28
CA ASN A 69 -5.96 17.14 2.73
C ASN A 69 -4.73 17.69 2.01
N THR A 70 -4.82 18.95 1.59
CA THR A 70 -3.77 19.61 0.83
C THR A 70 -3.33 20.89 1.49
N VAL A 71 -2.02 21.09 1.61
CA VAL A 71 -1.39 22.32 2.07
C VAL A 71 -0.52 22.89 0.95
N ARG A 72 -0.88 24.07 0.48
CA ARG A 72 -0.07 24.79 -0.53
C ARG A 72 1.16 25.41 0.12
N LEU A 73 2.30 25.26 -0.56
CA LEU A 73 3.57 25.82 -0.15
C LEU A 73 3.87 27.13 -0.91
N GLN A 74 4.76 27.95 -0.35
CA GLN A 74 5.10 29.26 -0.92
C GLN A 74 5.80 29.18 -2.28
N ASP A 75 6.45 28.07 -2.58
CA ASP A 75 7.12 27.80 -3.85
C ASP A 75 6.17 27.34 -4.96
N GLY A 76 4.87 27.26 -4.69
CA GLY A 76 3.86 26.82 -5.64
C GLY A 76 3.60 25.30 -5.64
N SER A 77 4.36 24.51 -4.89
CA SER A 77 4.12 23.09 -4.67
C SER A 77 3.04 22.84 -3.61
N ALA A 78 2.73 21.58 -3.33
CA ALA A 78 1.80 21.19 -2.29
C ALA A 78 2.29 19.99 -1.49
N LEU A 79 1.90 19.93 -0.22
CA LEU A 79 1.88 18.71 0.56
C LEU A 79 0.47 18.14 0.55
N VAL A 80 0.35 16.87 0.22
CA VAL A 80 -0.91 16.16 0.15
C VAL A 80 -0.88 15.00 1.13
N PHE A 81 -1.84 14.97 2.04
CA PHE A 81 -1.99 13.93 3.06
C PHE A 81 -3.18 13.06 2.70
N GLY A 82 -3.05 11.77 2.94
CA GLY A 82 -4.13 10.82 2.71
C GLY A 82 -3.96 9.52 3.47
N ALA A 83 -5.01 8.72 3.42
CA ALA A 83 -5.04 7.37 3.97
C ALA A 83 -5.65 6.38 2.98
N MET A 84 -5.22 5.13 3.07
CA MET A 84 -5.74 4.03 2.27
C MET A 84 -5.76 2.73 3.06
N ASN A 85 -6.56 1.78 2.63
CA ASN A 85 -6.46 0.40 3.05
C ASN A 85 -5.58 -0.37 2.07
N ALA A 86 -4.64 -1.14 2.59
CA ALA A 86 -3.98 -2.20 1.86
C ALA A 86 -4.52 -3.54 2.34
N VAL A 87 -4.92 -4.40 1.42
CA VAL A 87 -5.40 -5.75 1.71
C VAL A 87 -4.48 -6.75 1.05
N GLU A 88 -3.79 -7.53 1.88
CA GLU A 88 -3.05 -8.70 1.46
C GLU A 88 -3.99 -9.91 1.52
N SER A 89 -4.16 -10.60 0.42
CA SER A 89 -4.95 -11.84 0.35
C SER A 89 -4.01 -13.00 0.05
N LEU A 90 -3.96 -13.94 0.97
CA LEU A 90 -3.18 -15.18 0.87
C LEU A 90 -4.15 -16.31 0.58
N THR A 91 -4.10 -16.86 -0.63
CA THR A 91 -5.01 -17.92 -1.07
C THR A 91 -4.21 -19.19 -1.31
N PRO A 92 -4.31 -20.20 -0.42
CA PRO A 92 -3.63 -21.47 -0.62
C PRO A 92 -4.30 -22.28 -1.75
N ASP A 93 -3.49 -23.03 -2.48
CA ASP A 93 -3.99 -24.01 -3.44
C ASP A 93 -4.67 -25.19 -2.72
N GLU A 94 -5.35 -26.03 -3.48
CA GLU A 94 -5.96 -27.26 -2.97
C GLU A 94 -4.87 -28.15 -2.35
N ASP A 95 -5.02 -28.54 -1.11
CA ASP A 95 -4.04 -29.27 -0.29
C ASP A 95 -2.86 -28.45 0.28
N ALA A 96 -2.82 -27.12 0.09
CA ALA A 96 -1.87 -26.22 0.74
C ALA A 96 -2.46 -25.54 1.97
N THR A 97 -1.61 -24.95 2.80
CA THR A 97 -2.01 -24.15 3.97
C THR A 97 -1.18 -22.88 4.06
N VAL A 98 -1.79 -21.84 4.62
CA VAL A 98 -1.10 -20.59 4.98
C VAL A 98 -0.59 -20.72 6.41
N THR A 99 0.71 -20.58 6.61
CA THR A 99 1.29 -20.49 7.96
C THR A 99 1.08 -19.08 8.52
N LEU A 100 0.45 -19.01 9.69
CA LEU A 100 0.15 -17.77 10.38
C LEU A 100 1.23 -17.44 11.41
N THR A 101 1.64 -16.19 11.46
CA THR A 101 2.44 -15.69 12.60
C THR A 101 1.59 -15.69 13.87
N ASP A 102 2.23 -15.70 15.04
CA ASP A 102 1.49 -15.64 16.31
C ASP A 102 0.59 -14.41 16.40
N LEU A 103 1.07 -13.26 15.93
CA LEU A 103 0.31 -12.01 15.89
C LEU A 103 -0.91 -12.12 14.95
N THR A 104 -0.73 -12.64 13.75
CA THR A 104 -1.80 -12.82 12.77
C THR A 104 -2.87 -13.76 13.30
N ARG A 105 -2.46 -14.87 13.91
CA ARG A 105 -3.36 -15.84 14.53
C ARG A 105 -4.17 -15.25 15.69
N GLU A 106 -3.52 -14.46 16.55
CA GLU A 106 -4.16 -13.82 17.70
C GLU A 106 -5.19 -12.76 17.27
N ILE A 107 -4.81 -11.88 16.32
CA ILE A 107 -5.70 -10.82 15.84
C ILE A 107 -6.88 -11.38 15.06
N GLY A 108 -6.68 -12.38 14.22
CA GLY A 108 -7.75 -13.05 13.45
C GLY A 108 -8.55 -14.09 14.22
N GLU A 109 -8.20 -14.32 15.50
CA GLU A 109 -8.84 -15.35 16.35
C GLU A 109 -8.80 -16.77 15.75
N PHE A 110 -7.76 -17.07 14.96
CA PHE A 110 -7.58 -18.40 14.38
C PHE A 110 -7.24 -19.46 15.43
N GLY A 111 -7.95 -20.58 15.38
CA GLY A 111 -7.74 -21.72 16.31
C GLY A 111 -6.48 -22.55 16.02
N SER A 112 -5.81 -22.33 14.89
CA SER A 112 -4.62 -23.05 14.41
C SER A 112 -3.55 -22.10 13.92
N ALA A 113 -2.30 -22.56 13.89
CA ALA A 113 -1.19 -21.84 13.26
C ALA A 113 -1.17 -21.98 11.72
N GLU A 114 -2.08 -22.78 11.17
CA GLU A 114 -2.24 -23.00 9.74
C GLU A 114 -3.69 -22.76 9.34
N ALA A 115 -3.90 -22.10 8.21
CA ALA A 115 -5.21 -21.85 7.62
C ALA A 115 -5.33 -22.59 6.26
N GLU A 116 -6.40 -23.32 6.06
CA GLU A 116 -6.72 -24.02 4.82
C GLU A 116 -7.50 -23.14 3.84
N ASP A 117 -8.11 -22.06 4.36
CA ASP A 117 -8.87 -21.10 3.58
C ASP A 117 -8.06 -19.81 3.35
N GLN A 118 -8.58 -18.96 2.47
CA GLN A 118 -7.99 -17.64 2.22
C GLN A 118 -7.87 -16.82 3.50
N VAL A 119 -6.70 -16.23 3.70
CA VAL A 119 -6.44 -15.28 4.78
C VAL A 119 -6.32 -13.88 4.21
N ARG A 120 -7.02 -12.93 4.79
CA ARG A 120 -6.93 -11.50 4.43
C ARG A 120 -6.36 -10.72 5.59
N ILE A 121 -5.29 -10.00 5.32
CA ILE A 121 -4.63 -9.11 6.27
C ILE A 121 -4.84 -7.68 5.79
N ARG A 122 -5.48 -6.87 6.61
CA ARG A 122 -5.78 -5.48 6.27
C ARG A 122 -4.92 -4.53 7.06
N TYR A 123 -4.24 -3.64 6.34
CA TYR A 123 -3.48 -2.54 6.92
C TYR A 123 -4.16 -1.21 6.62
N ARG A 124 -4.02 -0.28 7.56
CA ARG A 124 -4.26 1.13 7.30
C ARG A 124 -2.92 1.80 7.02
N GLU A 125 -2.81 2.41 5.88
CA GLU A 125 -1.64 3.18 5.47
C GLU A 125 -1.98 4.66 5.48
N GLN A 126 -1.09 5.48 6.06
CA GLN A 126 -1.16 6.94 6.03
C GLN A 126 0.09 7.46 5.34
N PHE A 127 -0.07 8.50 4.54
CA PHE A 127 1.05 9.00 3.75
C PHE A 127 0.97 10.50 3.53
N ALA A 128 2.14 11.08 3.28
CA ALA A 128 2.31 12.47 2.87
C ALA A 128 3.08 12.50 1.56
N LEU A 129 2.57 13.23 0.59
CA LEU A 129 3.17 13.44 -0.71
C LEU A 129 3.61 14.88 -0.87
N HIS A 130 4.74 15.09 -1.53
CA HIS A 130 5.10 16.37 -2.11
C HIS A 130 4.74 16.35 -3.60
N VAL A 131 3.85 17.25 -3.99
CA VAL A 131 3.41 17.42 -5.38
C VAL A 131 3.98 18.73 -5.90
N PRO A 132 5.00 18.69 -6.77
CA PRO A 132 5.62 19.89 -7.31
C PRO A 132 4.77 20.52 -8.43
N ALA A 133 5.17 21.71 -8.85
CA ALA A 133 4.62 22.33 -10.06
C ALA A 133 5.10 21.64 -11.34
N ASP A 134 6.26 20.98 -11.28
CA ASP A 134 6.90 20.28 -12.38
C ASP A 134 7.77 19.13 -11.85
N GLY A 135 7.84 18.03 -12.59
CA GLY A 135 8.63 16.86 -12.21
C GLY A 135 7.83 15.73 -11.60
N GLU A 136 8.46 15.00 -10.69
CA GLU A 136 7.89 13.79 -10.10
C GLU A 136 7.27 14.06 -8.72
N VAL A 137 6.21 13.33 -8.39
CA VAL A 137 5.62 13.28 -7.06
C VAL A 137 6.54 12.48 -6.13
N SER A 138 6.72 12.96 -4.91
CA SER A 138 7.55 12.28 -3.89
C SER A 138 6.73 11.84 -2.70
N LEU A 139 6.94 10.59 -2.25
CA LEU A 139 6.45 10.11 -0.96
C LEU A 139 7.42 10.62 0.12
N VAL A 140 6.94 11.54 0.98
CA VAL A 140 7.77 12.21 2.01
C VAL A 140 7.45 11.77 3.44
N GLY A 141 6.40 11.00 3.62
CA GLY A 141 6.02 10.38 4.88
C GLY A 141 5.12 9.17 4.64
N TYR A 142 5.31 8.12 5.44
CA TYR A 142 4.54 6.89 5.34
C TYR A 142 4.48 6.19 6.69
N GLU A 143 3.29 5.71 7.04
CA GLU A 143 3.03 4.90 8.21
C GLU A 143 2.02 3.81 7.88
N THR A 144 2.23 2.62 8.37
CA THR A 144 1.30 1.50 8.22
C THR A 144 0.96 0.89 9.58
N THR A 145 -0.30 0.50 9.74
CA THR A 145 -0.82 -0.13 10.95
C THR A 145 -1.69 -1.32 10.58
N LEU A 146 -1.40 -2.46 11.20
CA LEU A 146 -2.27 -3.64 11.07
C LEU A 146 -3.66 -3.34 11.66
N SER A 147 -4.69 -3.55 10.87
CA SER A 147 -6.08 -3.23 11.23
C SER A 147 -6.89 -4.47 11.58
N THR A 148 -6.97 -5.43 10.66
CA THR A 148 -7.73 -6.68 10.85
C THR A 148 -7.06 -7.84 10.14
N VAL A 149 -7.36 -9.05 10.63
CA VAL A 149 -7.00 -10.32 9.97
C VAL A 149 -8.27 -11.18 9.93
N GLU A 150 -8.58 -11.71 8.76
CA GLU A 150 -9.77 -12.54 8.51
C GLU A 150 -9.39 -13.84 7.80
#